data_4b9b536bce6211997238c1368444f0de
#
_entry.id   4b9b536bce6211997238c1368444f0de
#
_cell.length_a   1.000
_cell.length_b   1.000
_cell.length_c   1.000
_cell.angle_alpha   90.00
_cell.angle_beta   90.00
_cell.angle_gamma   90.00
#
_symmetry.space_group_name_H-M   'P 1'
#
loop_
_entity.id
_entity.type
_entity.pdbx_description
1 polymer ?
#
loop_
_entity_poly.entity_id
_entity_poly.type
_entity_poly.pdbx_seq_one_letter_code
_entity_poly.pdbx_strand_id
1 'polypeptide(L)'
;IFSVGYLCIGLAGLPAGRPLVDLFGVRNWTLIALIITAIGGSLIKPSIVGTVARTTTPETKSLGYSIYYTLVNLGGAIGPLLAMQVRENLGIAYVLVMSSLVSLGLIAGTAIFFREPPRPADAPPTKSMGKVLADMFMVFRDLKFMSFLVIFSGFWIMFWEIFYALPFYVRDVLHFEKFEIIETVDAWTIILVTV
;
A
#
# COMPACT_ATOMS: atom_id res chain seq x y z
N ILE A 1 -0.78 7.94 9.93
CA ILE A 1 -2.18 7.60 9.64
C ILE A 1 -2.29 6.11 9.27
N PHE A 2 -1.58 5.63 8.25
CA PHE A 2 -1.62 4.24 7.80
C PHE A 2 -1.32 3.22 8.92
N SER A 3 -0.24 3.42 9.68
CA SER A 3 0.13 2.58 10.84
C SER A 3 -0.95 2.53 11.91
N VAL A 4 -1.59 3.67 12.18
CA VAL A 4 -2.68 3.76 13.16
C VAL A 4 -3.88 2.93 12.72
N GLY A 5 -4.24 2.96 11.44
CA GLY A 5 -5.32 2.15 10.90
C GLY A 5 -5.07 0.64 11.09
N TYR A 6 -3.90 0.15 10.72
CA TYR A 6 -3.53 -1.25 10.94
C TYR A 6 -3.51 -1.64 12.42
N LEU A 7 -3.00 -0.76 13.27
CA LEU A 7 -3.01 -0.99 14.72
C LEU A 7 -4.44 -1.11 15.24
N CYS A 8 -5.35 -0.23 14.81
CA CYS A 8 -6.76 -0.28 15.20
C CYS A 8 -7.44 -1.58 14.79
N ILE A 9 -7.18 -2.07 13.58
CA ILE A 9 -7.72 -3.36 13.12
C ILE A 9 -7.12 -4.51 13.92
N GLY A 10 -5.81 -4.53 14.13
CA GLY A 10 -5.13 -5.55 14.91
C GLY A 10 -5.62 -5.61 16.36
N LEU A 11 -5.77 -4.46 16.99
CA LEU A 11 -6.28 -4.36 18.36
C LEU A 11 -7.71 -4.90 18.49
N ALA A 12 -8.55 -4.79 17.46
CA ALA A 12 -9.90 -5.35 17.49
C ALA A 12 -9.93 -6.86 17.72
N GLY A 13 -8.89 -7.57 17.28
CA GLY A 13 -8.72 -9.02 17.51
C GLY A 13 -8.04 -9.39 18.83
N LEU A 14 -7.59 -8.41 19.62
CA LEU A 14 -6.84 -8.63 20.86
C LEU A 14 -7.61 -8.18 22.10
N PRO A 15 -7.38 -8.78 23.27
CA PRO A 15 -8.03 -8.35 24.53
C PRO A 15 -7.85 -6.87 24.85
N ALA A 16 -6.70 -6.29 24.49
CA ALA A 16 -6.40 -4.87 24.72
C ALA A 16 -7.33 -3.90 23.95
N GLY A 17 -7.89 -4.32 22.83
CA GLY A 17 -8.81 -3.51 22.02
C GLY A 17 -10.27 -3.65 22.39
N ARG A 18 -10.64 -4.63 23.23
CA ARG A 18 -12.04 -4.87 23.63
C ARG A 18 -12.79 -3.62 24.09
N PRO A 19 -12.25 -2.77 24.99
CA PRO A 19 -12.98 -1.59 25.44
C PRO A 19 -13.38 -0.63 24.31
N LEU A 20 -12.53 -0.51 23.28
CA LEU A 20 -12.81 0.33 22.12
C LEU A 20 -13.83 -0.32 21.18
N VAL A 21 -13.71 -1.63 20.99
CA VAL A 21 -14.67 -2.40 20.20
C VAL A 21 -16.05 -2.41 20.86
N ASP A 22 -16.12 -2.53 22.18
CA ASP A 22 -17.37 -2.49 22.93
C ASP A 22 -18.03 -1.12 22.86
N LEU A 23 -17.25 -0.04 22.88
CA LEU A 23 -17.75 1.34 22.78
C LEU A 23 -18.36 1.67 21.41
N PHE A 24 -17.69 1.27 20.33
CA PHE A 24 -18.09 1.63 18.95
C PHE A 24 -18.87 0.52 18.25
N GLY A 25 -18.83 -0.70 18.75
CA GLY A 25 -19.28 -1.91 18.07
C GLY A 25 -18.26 -2.37 17.00
N VAL A 26 -18.13 -3.67 16.82
CA VAL A 26 -17.13 -4.30 15.91
C VAL A 26 -17.20 -3.70 14.50
N ARG A 27 -18.41 -3.58 13.95
CA ARG A 27 -18.63 -3.06 12.59
C ARG A 27 -18.10 -1.63 12.42
N ASN A 28 -18.50 -0.73 13.31
CA ASN A 28 -18.13 0.69 13.20
C ASN A 28 -16.62 0.87 13.47
N TRP A 29 -16.08 0.17 14.45
CA TRP A 29 -14.64 0.18 14.72
C TRP A 29 -13.83 -0.26 13.49
N THR A 30 -14.21 -1.37 12.87
CA THR A 30 -13.55 -1.88 11.67
C THR A 30 -13.66 -0.89 10.51
N LEU A 31 -14.83 -0.32 10.27
CA LEU A 31 -15.01 0.70 9.21
C LEU A 31 -14.14 1.93 9.43
N ILE A 32 -14.09 2.46 10.65
CA ILE A 32 -13.23 3.61 11.00
C ILE A 32 -11.77 3.26 10.75
N ALA A 33 -11.32 2.12 11.22
CA ALA A 33 -9.95 1.67 11.04
C ALA A 33 -9.57 1.48 9.56
N LEU A 34 -10.47 0.91 8.76
CA LEU A 34 -10.28 0.77 7.30
C LEU A 34 -10.21 2.13 6.59
N ILE A 35 -11.05 3.08 6.96
CA ILE A 35 -11.01 4.44 6.41
C ILE A 35 -9.68 5.13 6.73
N ILE A 36 -9.22 5.03 7.98
CA ILE A 36 -7.92 5.59 8.40
C ILE A 36 -6.78 4.93 7.60
N THR A 37 -6.82 3.61 7.43
CA THR A 37 -5.83 2.87 6.64
C THR A 37 -5.85 3.31 5.18
N ALA A 38 -7.02 3.43 4.58
CA ALA A 38 -7.18 3.84 3.17
C ALA A 38 -6.64 5.26 2.93
N ILE A 39 -6.99 6.21 3.80
CA ILE A 39 -6.45 7.59 3.71
C ILE A 39 -4.93 7.58 3.82
N GLY A 40 -4.37 6.85 4.79
CA GLY A 40 -2.92 6.76 4.96
C GLY A 40 -2.24 6.11 3.75
N GLY A 41 -2.79 5.01 3.24
CA GLY A 41 -2.26 4.26 2.11
C GLY A 41 -2.28 5.07 0.80
N SER A 42 -3.34 5.86 0.57
CA SER A 42 -3.46 6.69 -0.64
C SER A 42 -2.36 7.75 -0.78
N LEU A 43 -1.74 8.16 0.33
CA LEU A 43 -0.68 9.17 0.33
C LEU A 43 0.72 8.59 0.10
N ILE A 44 0.93 7.30 0.34
CA ILE A 44 2.26 6.67 0.29
C ILE A 44 2.80 6.64 -1.15
N LYS A 45 2.06 6.04 -2.07
CA LYS A 45 2.51 5.81 -3.45
C LYS A 45 2.81 7.12 -4.19
N PRO A 46 1.95 8.15 -4.18
CA PRO A 46 2.25 9.43 -4.82
C PRO A 46 3.50 10.10 -4.24
N SER A 47 3.70 10.02 -2.92
CA SER A 47 4.87 10.62 -2.26
C SER A 47 6.17 9.96 -2.71
N ILE A 48 6.22 8.62 -2.78
CA ILE A 48 7.41 7.88 -3.21
C ILE A 48 7.69 8.13 -4.70
N VAL A 49 6.68 7.99 -5.56
CA VAL A 49 6.82 8.21 -7.01
C VAL A 49 7.23 9.65 -7.30
N GLY A 50 6.66 10.62 -6.60
CA GLY A 50 7.06 12.02 -6.69
C GLY A 50 8.50 12.27 -6.25
N THR A 51 8.97 11.58 -5.21
CA THR A 51 10.36 11.65 -4.75
C THR A 51 11.31 11.08 -5.80
N VAL A 52 11.03 9.89 -6.34
CA VAL A 52 11.84 9.30 -7.43
C VAL A 52 11.92 10.24 -8.62
N ALA A 53 10.78 10.85 -9.03
CA ALA A 53 10.75 11.79 -10.13
C ALA A 53 11.60 13.05 -9.90
N ARG A 54 11.75 13.50 -8.65
CA ARG A 54 12.51 14.71 -8.26
C ARG A 54 14.00 14.44 -8.01
N THR A 55 14.35 13.20 -7.70
CA THR A 55 15.74 12.81 -7.38
C THR A 55 16.49 12.22 -8.58
N THR A 56 15.80 11.99 -9.70
CA THR A 56 16.37 11.41 -10.91
C THR A 56 16.45 12.45 -12.04
N THR A 57 17.51 12.37 -12.86
CA THR A 57 17.63 13.12 -14.12
C THR A 57 16.89 12.40 -15.25
N PRO A 58 16.65 13.05 -16.43
CA PRO A 58 16.04 12.36 -17.57
C PRO A 58 16.75 11.05 -17.94
N GLU A 59 18.09 11.01 -17.85
CA GLU A 59 18.93 9.86 -18.18
C GLU A 59 18.82 8.73 -17.17
N THR A 60 18.64 9.06 -15.87
CA THR A 60 18.59 8.09 -14.77
C THR A 60 17.16 7.76 -14.31
N LYS A 61 16.16 8.38 -14.92
CA LYS A 61 14.76 8.23 -14.52
C LYS A 61 14.26 6.80 -14.63
N SER A 62 14.58 6.11 -15.71
CA SER A 62 14.23 4.69 -15.90
C SER A 62 14.85 3.82 -14.81
N LEU A 63 16.14 4.00 -14.53
CA LEU A 63 16.85 3.30 -13.46
C LEU A 63 16.23 3.55 -12.08
N GLY A 64 15.89 4.81 -11.76
CA GLY A 64 15.26 5.16 -10.49
C GLY A 64 13.93 4.44 -10.29
N TYR A 65 13.08 4.37 -11.31
CA TYR A 65 11.85 3.61 -11.24
C TYR A 65 12.06 2.10 -11.19
N SER A 66 13.06 1.57 -11.91
CA SER A 66 13.40 0.14 -11.83
C SER A 66 13.82 -0.26 -10.42
N ILE A 67 14.68 0.52 -9.77
CA ILE A 67 15.08 0.30 -8.37
C ILE A 67 13.84 0.35 -7.45
N TYR A 68 12.99 1.35 -7.61
CA TYR A 68 11.77 1.47 -6.83
C TYR A 68 10.89 0.22 -6.97
N TYR A 69 10.59 -0.21 -8.19
CA TYR A 69 9.76 -1.39 -8.43
C TYR A 69 10.41 -2.68 -7.95
N THR A 70 11.71 -2.82 -8.08
CA THR A 70 12.45 -3.99 -7.54
C THR A 70 12.30 -4.06 -6.02
N LEU A 71 12.45 -2.95 -5.31
CA LEU A 71 12.27 -2.91 -3.85
C LEU A 71 10.81 -3.19 -3.43
N VAL A 72 9.83 -2.71 -4.19
CA VAL A 72 8.41 -3.03 -3.95
C VAL A 72 8.15 -4.53 -4.11
N ASN A 73 8.67 -5.14 -5.17
CA ASN A 73 8.53 -6.58 -5.39
C ASN A 73 9.30 -7.41 -4.36
N LEU A 74 10.46 -6.96 -3.91
CA LEU A 74 11.17 -7.60 -2.80
C LEU A 74 10.32 -7.60 -1.51
N GLY A 75 9.64 -6.49 -1.23
CA GLY A 75 8.65 -6.41 -0.14
C GLY A 75 7.48 -7.38 -0.34
N GLY A 76 6.95 -7.48 -1.56
CA GLY A 76 5.91 -8.43 -1.94
C GLY A 76 6.33 -9.90 -1.85
N ALA A 77 7.61 -10.20 -2.08
CA ALA A 77 8.15 -11.54 -1.94
C ALA A 77 8.37 -11.95 -0.47
N ILE A 78 8.83 -11.03 0.37
CA ILE A 78 9.19 -11.33 1.76
C ILE A 78 7.99 -11.14 2.71
N GLY A 79 7.17 -10.12 2.46
CA GLY A 79 6.07 -9.73 3.34
C GLY A 79 5.09 -10.85 3.68
N PRO A 80 4.52 -11.57 2.69
CA PRO A 80 3.60 -12.67 2.95
C PRO A 80 4.25 -13.81 3.75
N LEU A 81 5.54 -14.12 3.53
CA LEU A 81 6.24 -15.15 4.28
C LEU A 81 6.40 -14.79 5.76
N LEU A 82 6.71 -13.52 6.06
CA LEU A 82 6.74 -13.03 7.44
C LEU A 82 5.34 -13.04 8.05
N ALA A 83 4.33 -12.63 7.30
CA ALA A 83 2.94 -12.65 7.74
C ALA A 83 2.48 -14.08 8.06
N MET A 84 2.84 -15.07 7.24
CA MET A 84 2.58 -16.48 7.49
C MET A 84 3.18 -16.93 8.82
N GLN A 85 4.46 -16.66 9.07
CA GLN A 85 5.13 -17.03 10.32
C GLN A 85 4.46 -16.41 11.55
N VAL A 86 4.08 -15.15 11.47
CA VAL A 86 3.36 -14.47 12.56
C VAL A 86 1.97 -15.04 12.73
N ARG A 87 1.24 -15.30 11.64
CA ARG A 87 -0.10 -15.88 11.69
C ARG A 87 -0.11 -17.27 12.32
N GLU A 88 0.82 -18.13 11.93
CA GLU A 88 0.92 -19.50 12.43
C GLU A 88 1.31 -19.56 13.92
N ASN A 89 2.19 -18.69 14.39
CA ASN A 89 2.70 -18.73 15.76
C ASN A 89 1.92 -17.85 16.74
N LEU A 90 1.37 -16.73 16.31
CA LEU A 90 0.75 -15.71 17.18
C LEU A 90 -0.72 -15.43 16.83
N GLY A 91 -1.14 -15.76 15.61
CA GLY A 91 -2.49 -15.50 15.13
C GLY A 91 -2.60 -14.25 14.25
N ILE A 92 -3.72 -14.17 13.52
CA ILE A 92 -3.95 -13.17 12.48
C ILE A 92 -3.94 -11.71 13.00
N ALA A 93 -4.39 -11.47 14.22
CA ALA A 93 -4.39 -10.13 14.82
C ALA A 93 -2.97 -9.54 14.92
N TYR A 94 -1.99 -10.39 15.21
CA TYR A 94 -0.59 -9.97 15.32
C TYR A 94 0.07 -9.65 13.97
N VAL A 95 -0.44 -10.18 12.87
CA VAL A 95 -0.01 -9.78 11.52
C VAL A 95 -0.28 -8.29 11.30
N LEU A 96 -1.46 -7.81 11.72
CA LEU A 96 -1.82 -6.40 11.60
C LEU A 96 -1.02 -5.51 12.55
N VAL A 97 -0.72 -6.00 13.76
CA VAL A 97 0.17 -5.31 14.70
C VAL A 97 1.59 -5.23 14.13
N MET A 98 2.11 -6.33 13.58
CA MET A 98 3.41 -6.35 12.90
C MET A 98 3.45 -5.32 11.75
N SER A 99 2.43 -5.30 10.90
CA SER A 99 2.32 -4.33 9.80
C SER A 99 2.32 -2.89 10.30
N SER A 100 1.65 -2.62 11.44
CA SER A 100 1.69 -1.32 12.09
C SER A 100 3.10 -0.97 12.59
N LEU A 101 3.79 -1.89 13.25
CA LEU A 101 5.16 -1.67 13.76
C LEU A 101 6.16 -1.43 12.63
N VAL A 102 6.08 -2.20 11.54
CA VAL A 102 6.91 -1.98 10.34
C VAL A 102 6.65 -0.59 9.76
N SER A 103 5.37 -0.19 9.64
CA SER A 103 5.01 1.14 9.14
C SER A 103 5.48 2.27 10.06
N LEU A 104 5.49 2.07 11.38
CA LEU A 104 6.07 3.02 12.33
C LEU A 104 7.60 3.08 12.20
N GLY A 105 8.25 1.94 12.00
CA GLY A 105 9.68 1.87 11.70
C GLY A 105 10.06 2.65 10.44
N LEU A 106 9.21 2.61 9.40
CA LEU A 106 9.40 3.42 8.19
C LEU A 106 9.32 4.91 8.47
N ILE A 107 8.44 5.36 9.38
CA ILE A 107 8.37 6.77 9.79
C ILE A 107 9.69 7.19 10.46
N ALA A 108 10.18 6.38 11.40
CA ALA A 108 11.45 6.64 12.06
C ALA A 108 12.62 6.64 11.06
N GLY A 109 12.69 5.65 10.17
CA GLY A 109 13.70 5.60 9.12
C GLY A 109 13.65 6.81 8.19
N THR A 110 12.43 7.21 7.77
CA THR A 110 12.26 8.41 6.94
C THR A 110 12.71 9.67 7.68
N ALA A 111 12.35 9.83 8.95
CA ALA A 111 12.74 10.99 9.73
C ALA A 111 14.27 11.10 9.94
N ILE A 112 14.97 9.96 10.03
CA ILE A 112 16.41 9.93 10.26
C ILE A 112 17.20 10.08 8.94
N PHE A 113 16.81 9.37 7.90
CA PHE A 113 17.62 9.23 6.69
C PHE A 113 17.13 10.06 5.50
N PHE A 114 15.84 10.41 5.44
CA PHE A 114 15.30 11.15 4.31
C PHE A 114 15.59 12.64 4.43
N ARG A 115 16.14 13.19 3.34
CA ARG A 115 16.26 14.64 3.16
C ARG A 115 15.47 15.03 1.93
N GLU A 116 14.58 16.00 2.08
CA GLU A 116 13.79 16.45 0.96
C GLU A 116 14.69 17.07 -0.13
N PRO A 117 14.56 16.63 -1.41
CA PRO A 117 15.32 17.21 -2.50
C PRO A 117 15.03 18.72 -2.63
N PRO A 118 16.04 19.53 -2.89
CA PRO A 118 15.84 20.97 -3.08
C PRO A 118 14.88 21.22 -4.23
N ARG A 119 14.01 22.20 -4.05
CA ARG A 119 13.10 22.62 -5.10
C ARG A 119 13.88 23.33 -6.20
N PRO A 120 13.71 22.97 -7.50
CA PRO A 120 14.31 23.71 -8.59
C PRO A 120 13.95 25.21 -8.53
N ALA A 121 14.90 26.07 -8.83
CA ALA A 121 14.70 27.53 -8.74
C ALA A 121 13.64 28.05 -9.74
N ASP A 122 13.48 27.32 -10.86
CA ASP A 122 12.51 27.57 -11.93
C ASP A 122 11.16 26.85 -11.71
N ALA A 123 10.99 26.13 -10.59
CA ALA A 123 9.76 25.45 -10.30
C ALA A 123 8.57 26.42 -10.15
N PRO A 124 7.43 26.15 -10.80
CA PRO A 124 6.25 27.02 -10.71
C PRO A 124 5.78 27.16 -9.27
N PRO A 125 5.15 28.28 -8.89
CA PRO A 125 4.67 28.49 -7.52
C PRO A 125 3.73 27.37 -7.09
N THR A 126 3.77 27.02 -5.80
CA THR A 126 2.87 26.01 -5.22
C THR A 126 1.42 26.41 -5.44
N LYS A 127 0.66 25.55 -6.10
CA LYS A 127 -0.79 25.77 -6.26
C LYS A 127 -1.47 25.71 -4.90
N SER A 128 -2.45 26.57 -4.67
CA SER A 128 -3.32 26.45 -3.50
C SER A 128 -4.12 25.14 -3.57
N MET A 129 -4.51 24.61 -2.41
CA MET A 129 -5.31 23.38 -2.33
C MET A 129 -6.61 23.47 -3.15
N GLY A 130 -7.28 24.62 -3.11
CA GLY A 130 -8.49 24.86 -3.92
C GLY A 130 -8.23 24.75 -5.41
N LYS A 131 -7.09 25.27 -5.89
CA LYS A 131 -6.70 25.16 -7.30
C LYS A 131 -6.34 23.73 -7.68
N VAL A 132 -5.67 22.99 -6.79
CA VAL A 132 -5.39 21.54 -7.01
C VAL A 132 -6.68 20.75 -7.16
N LEU A 133 -7.66 20.97 -6.27
CA LEU A 133 -8.96 20.32 -6.34
C LEU A 133 -9.71 20.71 -7.63
N ALA A 134 -9.71 21.99 -7.99
CA ALA A 134 -10.35 22.43 -9.24
C ALA A 134 -9.69 21.79 -10.48
N ASP A 135 -8.37 21.72 -10.52
CA ASP A 135 -7.62 21.05 -11.60
C ASP A 135 -7.98 19.55 -11.66
N MET A 136 -8.12 18.88 -10.51
CA MET A 136 -8.55 17.47 -10.44
C MET A 136 -9.98 17.30 -11.02
N PHE A 137 -10.93 18.15 -10.64
CA PHE A 137 -12.29 18.09 -11.19
C PHE A 137 -12.32 18.38 -12.69
N MET A 138 -11.43 19.22 -13.19
CA MET A 138 -11.34 19.52 -14.62
C MET A 138 -11.00 18.28 -15.45
N VAL A 139 -10.18 17.36 -14.91
CA VAL A 139 -9.81 16.12 -15.60
C VAL A 139 -11.03 15.23 -15.88
N PHE A 140 -12.06 15.23 -15.03
CA PHE A 140 -13.29 14.47 -15.27
C PHE A 140 -14.08 14.95 -16.50
N ARG A 141 -13.79 16.12 -17.03
CA ARG A 141 -14.43 16.66 -18.24
C ARG A 141 -13.80 16.14 -19.53
N ASP A 142 -12.61 15.57 -19.46
CA ASP A 142 -11.95 14.92 -20.61
C ASP A 142 -12.49 13.48 -20.77
N LEU A 143 -13.49 13.34 -21.65
CA LEU A 143 -14.14 12.03 -21.91
C LEU A 143 -13.18 10.98 -22.46
N LYS A 144 -12.15 11.37 -23.24
CA LYS A 144 -11.17 10.42 -23.77
C LYS A 144 -10.32 9.86 -22.64
N PHE A 145 -9.83 10.75 -21.77
CA PHE A 145 -9.07 10.34 -20.59
C PHE A 145 -9.92 9.51 -19.64
N MET A 146 -11.17 9.89 -19.40
CA MET A 146 -12.10 9.12 -18.56
C MET A 146 -12.39 7.73 -19.13
N SER A 147 -12.61 7.62 -20.45
CA SER A 147 -12.80 6.32 -21.10
C SER A 147 -11.56 5.42 -20.94
N PHE A 148 -10.37 5.97 -21.11
CA PHE A 148 -9.12 5.26 -20.86
C PHE A 148 -9.05 4.78 -19.40
N LEU A 149 -9.37 5.65 -18.43
CA LEU A 149 -9.35 5.29 -17.01
C LEU A 149 -10.33 4.16 -16.68
N VAL A 150 -11.54 4.16 -17.26
CA VAL A 150 -12.53 3.10 -17.06
C VAL A 150 -12.00 1.77 -17.58
N ILE A 151 -11.46 1.72 -18.80
CA ILE A 151 -10.88 0.50 -19.37
C ILE A 151 -9.70 0.02 -18.52
N PHE A 152 -8.82 0.94 -18.14
CA PHE A 152 -7.64 0.62 -17.33
C PHE A 152 -8.02 0.17 -15.91
N SER A 153 -9.09 0.71 -15.34
CA SER A 153 -9.64 0.25 -14.06
C SER A 153 -10.12 -1.21 -14.13
N GLY A 154 -10.73 -1.61 -15.26
CA GLY A 154 -11.13 -3.01 -15.47
C GLY A 154 -9.93 -3.97 -15.41
N PHE A 155 -8.80 -3.59 -16.03
CA PHE A 155 -7.56 -4.37 -15.91
C PHE A 155 -7.11 -4.48 -14.44
N TRP A 156 -7.10 -3.37 -13.69
CA TRP A 156 -6.66 -3.39 -12.29
C TRP A 156 -7.62 -4.18 -11.39
N ILE A 157 -8.92 -4.16 -11.65
CA ILE A 157 -9.88 -5.00 -10.93
C ILE A 157 -9.50 -6.47 -11.10
N MET A 158 -9.33 -6.95 -12.34
CA MET A 158 -8.94 -8.34 -12.61
C MET A 158 -7.59 -8.69 -11.98
N PHE A 159 -6.61 -7.78 -12.04
CA PHE A 159 -5.30 -8.00 -11.45
C PHE A 159 -5.38 -8.16 -9.91
N TRP A 160 -6.15 -7.33 -9.23
CA TRP A 160 -6.28 -7.40 -7.79
C TRP A 160 -7.12 -8.60 -7.32
N GLU A 161 -7.99 -9.17 -8.16
CA GLU A 161 -8.73 -10.39 -7.83
C GLU A 161 -7.80 -11.58 -7.54
N ILE A 162 -6.59 -11.63 -8.11
CA ILE A 162 -5.58 -12.63 -7.78
C ILE A 162 -5.28 -12.61 -6.27
N PHE A 163 -5.15 -11.43 -5.68
CA PHE A 163 -4.82 -11.27 -4.26
C PHE A 163 -6.05 -11.40 -3.34
N TYR A 164 -7.25 -11.20 -3.85
CA TYR A 164 -8.48 -11.30 -3.07
C TYR A 164 -9.17 -12.66 -3.18
N ALA A 165 -9.32 -13.20 -4.37
CA ALA A 165 -10.05 -14.45 -4.60
C ALA A 165 -9.16 -15.69 -4.50
N LEU A 166 -7.91 -15.62 -4.97
CA LEU A 166 -7.00 -16.76 -4.99
C LEU A 166 -6.72 -17.35 -3.60
N PRO A 167 -6.47 -16.57 -2.54
CA PRO A 167 -6.26 -17.12 -1.20
C PRO A 167 -7.42 -17.98 -0.70
N PHE A 168 -8.66 -17.54 -0.95
CA PHE A 168 -9.84 -18.31 -0.58
C PHE A 168 -9.95 -19.59 -1.42
N TYR A 169 -9.73 -19.51 -2.72
CA TYR A 169 -9.75 -20.69 -3.60
C TYR A 169 -8.70 -21.71 -3.19
N VAL A 170 -7.48 -21.27 -2.93
CA VAL A 170 -6.36 -22.12 -2.51
C VAL A 170 -6.64 -22.80 -1.17
N ARG A 171 -7.19 -22.07 -0.21
CA ARG A 171 -7.53 -22.60 1.10
C ARG A 171 -8.77 -23.51 1.06
N ASP A 172 -9.86 -23.05 0.43
CA ASP A 172 -11.19 -23.66 0.57
C ASP A 172 -11.43 -24.77 -0.45
N VAL A 173 -10.80 -24.69 -1.64
CA VAL A 173 -10.98 -25.66 -2.73
C VAL A 173 -9.78 -26.61 -2.85
N LEU A 174 -8.56 -26.07 -2.81
CA LEU A 174 -7.33 -26.87 -2.89
C LEU A 174 -6.85 -27.39 -1.54
N HIS A 175 -7.46 -26.97 -0.45
CA HIS A 175 -7.11 -27.34 0.94
C HIS A 175 -5.64 -27.11 1.28
N PHE A 176 -5.04 -26.07 0.69
CA PHE A 176 -3.67 -25.66 0.96
C PHE A 176 -3.65 -24.45 1.90
N GLU A 177 -3.23 -24.68 3.14
CA GLU A 177 -3.31 -23.69 4.20
C GLU A 177 -2.27 -22.55 4.11
N LYS A 178 -1.17 -22.78 3.39
CA LYS A 178 -0.05 -21.83 3.26
C LYS A 178 -0.17 -21.01 1.97
N PHE A 179 -1.31 -20.40 1.75
CA PHE A 179 -1.60 -19.63 0.54
C PHE A 179 -0.65 -18.44 0.33
N GLU A 180 -0.06 -17.92 1.41
CA GLU A 180 0.92 -16.83 1.36
C GLU A 180 2.14 -17.17 0.51
N ILE A 181 2.52 -18.44 0.42
CA ILE A 181 3.61 -18.89 -0.45
C ILE A 181 3.23 -18.66 -1.92
N ILE A 182 1.99 -18.93 -2.29
CA ILE A 182 1.50 -18.74 -3.66
C ILE A 182 1.45 -17.25 -4.02
N GLU A 183 1.09 -16.39 -3.08
CA GLU A 183 1.08 -14.94 -3.28
C GLU A 183 2.46 -14.36 -3.58
N THR A 184 3.54 -15.01 -3.12
CA THR A 184 4.90 -14.54 -3.41
C THR A 184 5.38 -14.83 -4.83
N VAL A 185 4.72 -15.75 -5.56
CA VAL A 185 5.15 -16.21 -6.90
C VAL A 185 5.19 -15.06 -7.89
N ASP A 186 4.20 -14.17 -7.86
CA ASP A 186 4.16 -12.97 -8.72
C ASP A 186 5.39 -12.09 -8.51
N ALA A 187 5.68 -11.76 -7.27
CA ALA A 187 6.82 -10.92 -6.92
C ALA A 187 8.17 -11.55 -7.28
N TRP A 188 8.34 -12.86 -7.04
CA TRP A 188 9.55 -13.59 -7.43
C TRP A 188 9.70 -13.65 -8.95
N THR A 189 8.61 -13.89 -9.68
CA THR A 189 8.62 -13.91 -11.15
C THR A 189 9.08 -12.57 -11.69
N ILE A 190 8.56 -11.46 -11.19
CA ILE A 190 8.97 -10.12 -11.62
C ILE A 190 10.46 -9.88 -11.32
N ILE A 191 10.94 -10.21 -10.13
CA ILE A 191 12.35 -10.07 -9.77
C ILE A 191 13.25 -10.85 -10.73
N LEU A 192 12.92 -12.11 -11.02
CA LEU A 192 13.72 -12.98 -11.86
C LEU A 192 13.71 -12.60 -13.35
N VAL A 193 12.62 -12.01 -13.82
CA VAL A 193 12.48 -11.64 -15.26
C VAL A 193 12.98 -10.23 -15.53
N THR A 194 12.98 -9.33 -14.53
CA THR A 194 13.32 -7.91 -14.72
C THR A 194 14.80 -7.62 -14.44
N VAL A 195 15.51 -8.54 -13.83
CA VAL A 195 16.97 -8.48 -13.58
C VAL A 195 17.71 -9.24 -14.67
#